data_d6f8bfeb8f4c6de22cb843a2135e3cb8
#
_entry.id   d6f8bfeb8f4c6de22cb843a2135e3cb8
#
_cell.length_a   1.000
_cell.length_b   1.000
_cell.length_c   1.000
_cell.angle_alpha   90.00
_cell.angle_beta   90.00
_cell.angle_gamma   90.00
#
_symmetry.space_group_name_H-M   'P 1'
#
loop_
_entity.id
_entity.type
_entity.pdbx_description
1 polymer ?
#
loop_
_entity_poly.entity_id
_entity_poly.type
_entity_poly.pdbx_seq_one_letter_code
_entity_poly.pdbx_strand_id
1 'polypeptide(L)'
;MAWAEPRNTGMIYRRLGRSGLHVSAIGLGSWMTYGGYAQDEEAFACMKKAYDLGINFFDTAENYTAGQAEIVMGKAIKHFGWKRSDLVISTKINWGAVNGEILVNNHGLSRKHIIEGLDASLERLQLDYVDIVYAHRPDRLTPMEETVRAFNYLIDNGKAFYWGTSEWSADEIAEAVGIARDLRMIGPIAEQPFYNILVRDRVEGQFQRLYERTGLGITSFSPLKMGVLSGKYNDIVDGKPPKDSRFEASKDNFADFMRGRIGTDDWKEEIDKVRQLKPIADKLGISQAQLGIAWCLKNPNVTSVITGASRPEQLDDTVASLKILDKLTPEIMEEIDTITKNKVELDPARQS
;
A
#
# COMPACT_ATOMS: atom_id res chain seq x y z
N MET A 1 31.82 7.20 22.08
CA MET A 1 31.26 7.30 20.71
C MET A 1 30.19 8.36 20.73
N ALA A 2 30.30 9.41 19.92
CA ALA A 2 29.23 10.38 19.78
C ALA A 2 28.06 9.68 19.04
N TRP A 3 26.88 9.78 19.57
CA TRP A 3 25.66 9.35 18.86
C TRP A 3 25.52 10.23 17.61
N ALA A 4 25.33 9.62 16.44
CA ALA A 4 24.97 10.39 15.25
C ALA A 4 23.62 11.06 15.51
N GLU A 5 23.51 12.35 15.21
CA GLU A 5 22.23 13.04 15.32
C GLU A 5 21.23 12.41 14.34
N PRO A 6 19.96 12.18 14.78
CA PRO A 6 18.94 11.65 13.89
C PRO A 6 18.74 12.58 12.69
N ARG A 7 18.59 12.00 11.49
CA ARG A 7 18.20 12.78 10.29
C ARG A 7 16.84 13.41 10.51
N ASN A 8 16.78 14.71 10.53
CA ASN A 8 15.49 15.43 10.54
C ASN A 8 15.07 15.72 9.10
N THR A 9 14.21 14.85 8.54
CA THR A 9 13.69 14.98 7.18
C THR A 9 12.30 15.61 7.13
N GLY A 10 11.69 15.87 8.29
CA GLY A 10 10.27 16.28 8.38
C GLY A 10 9.27 15.14 8.11
N MET A 11 9.74 13.91 7.93
CA MET A 11 8.88 12.74 7.78
C MET A 11 8.13 12.44 9.07
N ILE A 12 6.84 12.12 8.95
CA ILE A 12 6.01 11.66 10.06
C ILE A 12 6.09 10.15 10.13
N TYR A 13 6.40 9.61 11.31
CA TYR A 13 6.38 8.17 11.57
C TYR A 13 5.18 7.83 12.45
N ARG A 14 4.48 6.77 12.08
CA ARG A 14 3.29 6.29 12.79
C ARG A 14 3.50 4.84 13.22
N ARG A 15 2.99 4.49 14.38
CA ARG A 15 3.01 3.09 14.85
C ARG A 15 2.08 2.24 13.99
N LEU A 16 2.56 1.10 13.51
CA LEU A 16 1.78 0.19 12.69
C LEU A 16 0.90 -0.70 13.58
N GLY A 17 -0.37 -0.37 13.61
CA GLY A 17 -1.35 -1.09 14.39
C GLY A 17 -0.96 -1.23 15.87
N ARG A 18 -1.32 -2.34 16.47
CA ARG A 18 -0.97 -2.67 17.87
C ARG A 18 0.40 -3.33 17.97
N SER A 19 1.41 -2.75 17.35
CA SER A 19 2.80 -3.23 17.41
C SER A 19 3.74 -2.12 17.89
N GLY A 20 5.00 -2.45 18.14
CA GLY A 20 6.05 -1.46 18.41
C GLY A 20 6.69 -0.90 17.14
N LEU A 21 6.33 -1.41 15.97
CA LEU A 21 6.93 -1.00 14.71
C LEU A 21 6.43 0.39 14.27
N HIS A 22 7.36 1.27 13.89
CA HIS A 22 7.05 2.59 13.34
C HIS A 22 7.42 2.63 11.85
N VAL A 23 6.47 3.05 11.04
CA VAL A 23 6.65 3.23 9.59
C VAL A 23 6.42 4.68 9.20
N SER A 24 7.08 5.14 8.15
CA SER A 24 6.82 6.46 7.56
C SER A 24 5.37 6.56 7.10
N ALA A 25 4.74 7.71 7.30
CA ALA A 25 3.35 7.95 6.88
C ALA A 25 3.16 7.81 5.37
N ILE A 26 4.25 7.91 4.61
CA ILE A 26 4.31 7.60 3.18
C ILE A 26 5.25 6.42 2.99
N GLY A 27 4.79 5.39 2.29
CA GLY A 27 5.58 4.24 1.85
C GLY A 27 5.83 4.28 0.35
N LEU A 28 6.93 3.65 -0.10
CA LEU A 28 7.23 3.48 -1.52
C LEU A 28 6.92 2.04 -1.95
N GLY A 29 5.94 1.90 -2.84
CA GLY A 29 5.55 0.64 -3.45
C GLY A 29 6.22 0.41 -4.80
N SER A 30 6.54 -0.83 -5.10
CA SER A 30 7.21 -1.24 -6.33
C SER A 30 6.26 -1.73 -7.44
N TRP A 31 4.96 -1.86 -7.15
CA TRP A 31 4.00 -2.46 -8.07
C TRP A 31 3.97 -1.79 -9.44
N MET A 32 4.12 -2.59 -10.49
CA MET A 32 4.13 -2.20 -11.91
C MET A 32 5.25 -1.21 -12.30
N THR A 33 6.01 -0.66 -11.37
CA THR A 33 7.01 0.36 -11.67
C THR A 33 8.39 -0.28 -11.81
N TYR A 34 8.87 -0.93 -10.77
CA TYR A 34 10.22 -1.47 -10.72
C TYR A 34 10.30 -2.87 -11.33
N GLY A 35 11.32 -3.09 -12.17
CA GLY A 35 11.44 -4.30 -12.99
C GLY A 35 10.38 -4.40 -14.09
N GLY A 36 9.54 -3.37 -14.26
CA GLY A 36 8.52 -3.24 -15.28
C GLY A 36 8.91 -2.20 -16.35
N TYR A 37 8.18 -1.09 -16.40
CA TYR A 37 8.46 -0.05 -17.39
C TYR A 37 9.55 0.94 -16.98
N ALA A 38 9.89 1.08 -15.70
CA ALA A 38 11.03 1.88 -15.24
C ALA A 38 12.31 1.08 -15.33
N GLN A 39 13.37 1.68 -15.87
CA GLN A 39 14.70 1.09 -15.87
C GLN A 39 15.27 0.98 -14.47
N ASP A 40 16.25 0.11 -14.25
CA ASP A 40 16.86 -0.10 -12.93
C ASP A 40 17.44 1.21 -12.36
N GLU A 41 18.05 2.05 -13.19
CA GLU A 41 18.60 3.35 -12.78
C GLU A 41 17.54 4.32 -12.26
N GLU A 42 16.37 4.37 -12.92
CA GLU A 42 15.23 5.19 -12.48
C GLU A 42 14.63 4.65 -11.17
N ALA A 43 14.52 3.34 -11.06
CA ALA A 43 14.08 2.68 -9.83
C ALA A 43 15.02 2.99 -8.67
N PHE A 44 16.32 2.91 -8.89
CA PHE A 44 17.35 3.24 -7.90
C PHE A 44 17.28 4.71 -7.50
N ALA A 45 17.15 5.62 -8.46
CA ALA A 45 17.01 7.05 -8.19
C ALA A 45 15.76 7.35 -7.34
N CYS A 46 14.62 6.71 -7.64
CA CYS A 46 13.39 6.84 -6.83
C CYS A 46 13.59 6.29 -5.42
N MET A 47 14.16 5.10 -5.27
CA MET A 47 14.41 4.51 -3.95
C MET A 47 15.38 5.36 -3.12
N LYS A 48 16.46 5.86 -3.75
CA LYS A 48 17.41 6.77 -3.11
C LYS A 48 16.71 8.04 -2.62
N LYS A 49 15.91 8.66 -3.48
CA LYS A 49 15.15 9.86 -3.15
C LYS A 49 14.19 9.62 -1.99
N ALA A 50 13.47 8.50 -2.01
CA ALA A 50 12.57 8.10 -0.93
C ALA A 50 13.31 7.99 0.41
N TYR A 51 14.43 7.26 0.43
CA TYR A 51 15.28 7.13 1.62
C TYR A 51 15.78 8.48 2.12
N ASP A 52 16.23 9.36 1.20
CA ASP A 52 16.73 10.69 1.55
C ASP A 52 15.64 11.59 2.14
N LEU A 53 14.39 11.43 1.72
CA LEU A 53 13.20 12.11 2.26
C LEU A 53 12.70 11.51 3.58
N GLY A 54 13.34 10.44 4.09
CA GLY A 54 12.98 9.78 5.35
C GLY A 54 11.91 8.71 5.22
N ILE A 55 11.57 8.27 4.02
CA ILE A 55 10.73 7.08 3.83
C ILE A 55 11.54 5.87 4.28
N ASN A 56 11.03 5.15 5.28
CA ASN A 56 11.63 3.90 5.74
C ASN A 56 10.84 2.66 5.28
N PHE A 57 9.61 2.84 4.80
CA PHE A 57 8.72 1.75 4.42
C PHE A 57 8.73 1.52 2.91
N PHE A 58 9.23 0.34 2.49
CA PHE A 58 9.33 -0.10 1.10
C PHE A 58 8.52 -1.38 0.91
N ASP A 59 7.58 -1.37 -0.03
CA ASP A 59 6.60 -2.43 -0.23
C ASP A 59 6.75 -3.09 -1.60
N THR A 60 6.78 -4.42 -1.61
CA THR A 60 6.82 -5.24 -2.82
C THR A 60 5.91 -6.46 -2.70
N ALA A 61 5.98 -7.42 -3.63
CA ALA A 61 5.32 -8.71 -3.57
C ALA A 61 6.01 -9.73 -4.50
N GLU A 62 5.85 -11.02 -4.19
CA GLU A 62 6.48 -12.13 -4.95
C GLU A 62 6.13 -12.11 -6.44
N ASN A 63 4.91 -11.68 -6.80
CA ASN A 63 4.41 -11.69 -8.16
C ASN A 63 4.64 -10.38 -8.94
N TYR A 64 5.11 -9.31 -8.29
CA TYR A 64 5.25 -8.03 -8.98
C TYR A 64 6.29 -8.12 -10.09
N THR A 65 5.84 -7.88 -11.32
CA THR A 65 6.66 -8.02 -12.52
C THR A 65 7.40 -9.37 -12.56
N ALA A 66 6.67 -10.47 -12.25
CA ALA A 66 7.22 -11.82 -12.18
C ALA A 66 8.49 -11.93 -11.29
N GLY A 67 8.46 -11.31 -10.11
CA GLY A 67 9.57 -11.31 -9.14
C GLY A 67 10.65 -10.26 -9.39
N GLN A 68 10.64 -9.58 -10.55
CA GLN A 68 11.67 -8.58 -10.88
C GLN A 68 11.64 -7.38 -9.91
N ALA A 69 10.47 -7.00 -9.39
CA ALA A 69 10.38 -5.91 -8.43
C ALA A 69 11.18 -6.17 -7.15
N GLU A 70 11.16 -7.41 -6.64
CA GLU A 70 11.98 -7.82 -5.49
C GLU A 70 13.46 -7.83 -5.83
N ILE A 71 13.85 -8.31 -7.01
CA ILE A 71 15.26 -8.31 -7.48
C ILE A 71 15.81 -6.89 -7.57
N VAL A 72 15.05 -5.96 -8.16
CA VAL A 72 15.45 -4.54 -8.28
C VAL A 72 15.58 -3.90 -6.91
N MET A 73 14.63 -4.14 -6.00
CA MET A 73 14.68 -3.62 -4.64
C MET A 73 15.91 -4.14 -3.89
N GLY A 74 16.19 -5.44 -3.94
CA GLY A 74 17.37 -6.04 -3.32
C GLY A 74 18.69 -5.47 -3.86
N LYS A 75 18.80 -5.34 -5.19
CA LYS A 75 19.95 -4.69 -5.83
C LYS A 75 20.17 -3.25 -5.36
N ALA A 76 19.08 -2.46 -5.25
CA ALA A 76 19.16 -1.06 -4.81
C ALA A 76 19.61 -0.96 -3.36
N ILE A 77 19.06 -1.75 -2.44
CA ILE A 77 19.45 -1.78 -1.02
C ILE A 77 20.95 -2.09 -0.90
N LYS A 78 21.42 -3.09 -1.63
CA LYS A 78 22.83 -3.48 -1.65
C LYS A 78 23.74 -2.41 -2.28
N HIS A 79 23.31 -1.82 -3.41
CA HIS A 79 24.06 -0.79 -4.11
C HIS A 79 24.33 0.44 -3.25
N PHE A 80 23.33 0.90 -2.50
CA PHE A 80 23.47 2.07 -1.63
C PHE A 80 24.07 1.75 -0.27
N GLY A 81 24.22 0.48 0.09
CA GLY A 81 24.79 0.05 1.36
C GLY A 81 23.98 0.54 2.57
N TRP A 82 22.66 0.67 2.44
CA TRP A 82 21.81 1.12 3.55
C TRP A 82 21.85 0.14 4.71
N LYS A 83 21.84 0.69 5.94
CA LYS A 83 21.70 -0.15 7.12
C LYS A 83 20.32 -0.80 7.10
N ARG A 84 20.30 -2.13 7.16
CA ARG A 84 19.05 -2.90 7.14
C ARG A 84 18.07 -2.48 8.25
N SER A 85 18.61 -2.10 9.41
CA SER A 85 17.84 -1.61 10.56
C SER A 85 17.12 -0.27 10.35
N ASP A 86 17.50 0.50 9.34
CA ASP A 86 16.85 1.77 9.01
C ASP A 86 15.63 1.58 8.10
N LEU A 87 15.45 0.35 7.58
CA LEU A 87 14.43 0.02 6.59
C LEU A 87 13.34 -0.85 7.20
N VAL A 88 12.11 -0.62 6.79
CA VAL A 88 10.97 -1.52 6.95
C VAL A 88 10.61 -2.04 5.57
N ILE A 89 10.91 -3.31 5.32
CA ILE A 89 10.66 -3.97 4.05
C ILE A 89 9.46 -4.90 4.19
N SER A 90 8.51 -4.80 3.26
CA SER A 90 7.40 -5.76 3.18
C SER A 90 7.38 -6.47 1.83
N THR A 91 7.00 -7.74 1.86
CA THR A 91 6.59 -8.49 0.67
C THR A 91 5.28 -9.22 0.92
N LYS A 92 4.72 -9.86 -0.11
CA LYS A 92 3.38 -10.47 -0.04
C LYS A 92 3.40 -11.83 -0.72
N ILE A 93 2.69 -12.80 -0.15
CA ILE A 93 2.59 -14.17 -0.61
C ILE A 93 1.13 -14.51 -0.97
N ASN A 94 0.90 -15.03 -2.12
CA ASN A 94 -0.33 -15.66 -2.62
C ASN A 94 -0.23 -16.12 -4.09
N TRP A 95 0.53 -15.44 -4.96
CA TRP A 95 0.61 -15.69 -6.39
C TRP A 95 2.05 -15.97 -6.83
N GLY A 96 2.58 -17.07 -6.37
CA GLY A 96 3.95 -17.47 -6.61
C GLY A 96 4.20 -18.21 -7.92
N ALA A 97 3.50 -17.89 -9.01
CA ALA A 97 3.73 -18.50 -10.31
C ALA A 97 5.18 -18.37 -10.82
N VAL A 98 5.91 -17.40 -10.31
CA VAL A 98 7.34 -17.19 -10.57
C VAL A 98 8.23 -18.25 -9.89
N ASN A 99 7.71 -18.96 -8.89
CA ASN A 99 8.50 -19.88 -8.05
C ASN A 99 8.58 -21.30 -8.63
N GLY A 100 7.87 -21.61 -9.71
CA GLY A 100 7.93 -22.97 -10.29
C GLY A 100 7.04 -23.14 -11.52
N GLU A 101 7.17 -24.31 -12.16
CA GLU A 101 6.43 -24.64 -13.39
C GLU A 101 5.06 -25.30 -13.09
N ILE A 102 4.94 -26.01 -11.96
CA ILE A 102 3.68 -26.65 -11.54
C ILE A 102 3.02 -25.73 -10.52
N LEU A 103 2.00 -25.00 -10.96
CA LEU A 103 1.43 -23.88 -10.20
C LEU A 103 0.54 -24.27 -9.04
N VAL A 104 0.04 -25.52 -9.00
CA VAL A 104 -1.02 -25.94 -8.06
C VAL A 104 -0.69 -25.66 -6.58
N ASN A 105 0.58 -25.74 -6.18
CA ASN A 105 1.04 -25.43 -4.82
C ASN A 105 1.85 -24.11 -4.74
N ASN A 106 1.92 -23.34 -5.83
CA ASN A 106 2.56 -22.01 -5.88
C ASN A 106 1.52 -20.89 -5.84
N HIS A 107 0.30 -21.18 -5.41
CA HIS A 107 -0.79 -20.24 -5.21
C HIS A 107 -1.46 -20.47 -3.88
N GLY A 108 -2.14 -19.43 -3.37
CA GLY A 108 -2.90 -19.48 -2.14
C GLY A 108 -2.03 -19.32 -0.90
N LEU A 109 -2.60 -19.71 0.25
CA LEU A 109 -1.99 -19.50 1.56
C LEU A 109 -1.75 -20.83 2.30
N SER A 110 -1.53 -21.92 1.56
CA SER A 110 -1.10 -23.16 2.18
C SER A 110 0.22 -22.98 2.95
N ARG A 111 0.41 -23.75 4.01
CA ARG A 111 1.68 -23.74 4.76
C ARG A 111 2.90 -23.91 3.85
N LYS A 112 2.80 -24.79 2.84
CA LYS A 112 3.86 -25.01 1.88
C LYS A 112 4.19 -23.72 1.12
N HIS A 113 3.20 -23.07 0.50
CA HIS A 113 3.43 -21.89 -0.31
C HIS A 113 3.89 -20.69 0.53
N ILE A 114 3.32 -20.48 1.71
CA ILE A 114 3.74 -19.39 2.60
C ILE A 114 5.23 -19.50 2.94
N ILE A 115 5.72 -20.70 3.26
CA ILE A 115 7.12 -20.90 3.66
C ILE A 115 8.06 -20.80 2.45
N GLU A 116 7.82 -21.60 1.41
CA GLU A 116 8.67 -21.63 0.23
C GLU A 116 8.61 -20.32 -0.59
N GLY A 117 7.43 -19.69 -0.63
CA GLY A 117 7.24 -18.39 -1.30
C GLY A 117 8.04 -17.28 -0.63
N LEU A 118 8.06 -17.23 0.72
CA LEU A 118 8.91 -16.24 1.39
C LEU A 118 10.39 -16.54 1.22
N ASP A 119 10.81 -17.80 1.24
CA ASP A 119 12.20 -18.16 0.99
C ASP A 119 12.66 -17.68 -0.40
N ALA A 120 11.86 -17.93 -1.43
CA ALA A 120 12.15 -17.45 -2.78
C ALA A 120 12.13 -15.91 -2.87
N SER A 121 11.25 -15.23 -2.13
CA SER A 121 11.23 -13.76 -2.04
C SER A 121 12.49 -13.21 -1.38
N LEU A 122 12.97 -13.84 -0.30
CA LEU A 122 14.21 -13.44 0.37
C LEU A 122 15.44 -13.61 -0.52
N GLU A 123 15.50 -14.68 -1.32
CA GLU A 123 16.55 -14.86 -2.33
C GLU A 123 16.55 -13.73 -3.36
N ARG A 124 15.36 -13.38 -3.91
CA ARG A 124 15.23 -12.27 -4.87
C ARG A 124 15.59 -10.93 -4.25
N LEU A 125 15.16 -10.67 -3.02
CA LEU A 125 15.49 -9.46 -2.26
C LEU A 125 16.94 -9.41 -1.81
N GLN A 126 17.67 -10.52 -1.79
CA GLN A 126 19.02 -10.67 -1.23
C GLN A 126 19.06 -10.25 0.25
N LEU A 127 18.03 -10.61 1.02
CA LEU A 127 17.87 -10.29 2.44
C LEU A 127 17.68 -11.57 3.25
N ASP A 128 18.09 -11.54 4.51
CA ASP A 128 17.87 -12.64 5.46
C ASP A 128 16.45 -12.62 6.03
N TYR A 129 15.78 -11.46 6.05
CA TYR A 129 14.44 -11.30 6.58
C TYR A 129 13.73 -10.08 5.95
N VAL A 130 12.41 -10.11 6.02
CA VAL A 130 11.57 -8.92 5.83
C VAL A 130 10.96 -8.48 7.17
N ASP A 131 10.55 -7.22 7.29
CA ASP A 131 9.92 -6.74 8.53
C ASP A 131 8.46 -7.20 8.59
N ILE A 132 7.78 -7.17 7.46
CA ILE A 132 6.37 -7.55 7.36
C ILE A 132 6.18 -8.48 6.14
N VAL A 133 5.49 -9.59 6.35
CA VAL A 133 4.98 -10.42 5.24
C VAL A 133 3.46 -10.34 5.21
N TYR A 134 2.88 -10.01 4.06
CA TYR A 134 1.42 -9.94 3.89
C TYR A 134 0.86 -11.18 3.23
N ALA A 135 -0.28 -11.65 3.73
CA ALA A 135 -1.19 -12.51 2.99
C ALA A 135 -1.85 -11.68 1.88
N HIS A 136 -1.38 -11.80 0.64
CA HIS A 136 -1.69 -10.85 -0.46
C HIS A 136 -3.18 -10.82 -0.82
N ARG A 137 -3.89 -11.94 -0.64
CA ARG A 137 -5.36 -12.06 -0.75
C ARG A 137 -5.83 -13.19 0.18
N PRO A 138 -7.11 -13.22 0.55
CA PRO A 138 -7.64 -14.35 1.30
C PRO A 138 -7.64 -15.63 0.45
N ASP A 139 -7.34 -16.76 1.08
CA ASP A 139 -7.45 -18.08 0.48
C ASP A 139 -8.50 -18.89 1.24
N ARG A 140 -9.71 -18.96 0.68
CA ARG A 140 -10.86 -19.64 1.29
C ARG A 140 -10.83 -21.16 1.14
N LEU A 141 -9.82 -21.71 0.43
CA LEU A 141 -9.60 -23.15 0.31
C LEU A 141 -8.63 -23.68 1.36
N THR A 142 -7.83 -22.80 1.98
CA THR A 142 -6.90 -23.15 3.05
C THR A 142 -7.53 -22.86 4.41
N PRO A 143 -7.52 -23.81 5.36
CA PRO A 143 -7.98 -23.55 6.71
C PRO A 143 -7.26 -22.36 7.35
N MET A 144 -8.00 -21.44 7.98
CA MET A 144 -7.42 -20.25 8.58
C MET A 144 -6.36 -20.56 9.64
N GLU A 145 -6.55 -21.63 10.40
CA GLU A 145 -5.55 -22.09 11.38
C GLU A 145 -4.22 -22.46 10.72
N GLU A 146 -4.23 -23.12 9.55
CA GLU A 146 -3.01 -23.44 8.81
C GLU A 146 -2.27 -22.16 8.39
N THR A 147 -3.01 -21.20 7.86
CA THR A 147 -2.48 -19.89 7.46
C THR A 147 -1.82 -19.18 8.65
N VAL A 148 -2.53 -19.06 9.79
CA VAL A 148 -2.00 -18.42 11.01
C VAL A 148 -0.73 -19.11 11.51
N ARG A 149 -0.72 -20.45 11.55
CA ARG A 149 0.46 -21.22 11.98
C ARG A 149 1.63 -21.07 11.00
N ALA A 150 1.36 -20.95 9.71
CA ALA A 150 2.41 -20.79 8.71
C ALA A 150 3.09 -19.41 8.81
N PHE A 151 2.35 -18.32 8.96
CA PHE A 151 2.95 -17.01 9.19
C PHE A 151 3.71 -16.94 10.51
N ASN A 152 3.21 -17.57 11.57
CA ASN A 152 3.95 -17.65 12.84
C ASN A 152 5.25 -18.47 12.70
N TYR A 153 5.25 -19.54 11.92
CA TYR A 153 6.47 -20.27 11.63
C TYR A 153 7.55 -19.37 11.00
N LEU A 154 7.17 -18.46 10.09
CA LEU A 154 8.11 -17.51 9.51
C LEU A 154 8.68 -16.54 10.56
N ILE A 155 7.84 -16.10 11.49
CA ILE A 155 8.25 -15.21 12.59
C ILE A 155 9.19 -15.94 13.56
N ASP A 156 8.83 -17.14 13.98
CA ASP A 156 9.60 -17.94 14.93
C ASP A 156 10.99 -18.34 14.37
N ASN A 157 11.11 -18.43 13.03
CA ASN A 157 12.36 -18.69 12.34
C ASN A 157 13.12 -17.41 11.93
N GLY A 158 12.66 -16.24 12.35
CA GLY A 158 13.32 -14.97 12.08
C GLY A 158 13.31 -14.52 10.63
N LYS A 159 12.44 -15.07 9.78
CA LYS A 159 12.29 -14.69 8.36
C LYS A 159 11.39 -13.49 8.16
N ALA A 160 10.53 -13.21 9.13
CA ALA A 160 9.71 -12.00 9.23
C ALA A 160 9.54 -11.61 10.69
N PHE A 161 9.24 -10.35 10.99
CA PHE A 161 8.95 -9.92 12.37
C PHE A 161 7.45 -9.80 12.62
N TYR A 162 6.69 -9.45 11.59
CA TYR A 162 5.24 -9.30 11.65
C TYR A 162 4.61 -9.85 10.39
N TRP A 163 3.29 -10.09 10.48
CA TRP A 163 2.50 -10.39 9.32
C TRP A 163 1.24 -9.53 9.26
N GLY A 164 0.69 -9.39 8.08
CA GLY A 164 -0.53 -8.65 7.81
C GLY A 164 -1.36 -9.31 6.72
N THR A 165 -2.47 -8.67 6.39
CA THR A 165 -3.41 -9.11 5.36
C THR A 165 -3.56 -8.03 4.28
N SER A 166 -4.05 -8.39 3.10
CA SER A 166 -4.33 -7.42 2.03
C SER A 166 -5.63 -7.79 1.32
N GLU A 167 -6.57 -6.85 1.26
CA GLU A 167 -7.90 -7.02 0.67
C GLU A 167 -8.75 -8.12 1.36
N TRP A 168 -8.47 -8.38 2.64
CA TRP A 168 -9.31 -9.27 3.45
C TRP A 168 -10.55 -8.54 3.96
N SER A 169 -11.62 -9.31 4.19
CA SER A 169 -12.82 -8.78 4.84
C SER A 169 -12.64 -8.66 6.35
N ALA A 170 -13.51 -7.90 7.00
CA ALA A 170 -13.42 -7.71 8.45
C ALA A 170 -13.63 -9.00 9.25
N ASP A 171 -14.47 -9.90 8.77
CA ASP A 171 -14.72 -11.20 9.38
C ASP A 171 -13.51 -12.14 9.22
N GLU A 172 -12.87 -12.19 8.05
CA GLU A 172 -11.65 -12.97 7.80
C GLU A 172 -10.50 -12.50 8.71
N ILE A 173 -10.32 -11.18 8.85
CA ILE A 173 -9.31 -10.62 9.77
C ILE A 173 -9.64 -10.95 11.22
N ALA A 174 -10.91 -10.80 11.62
CA ALA A 174 -11.35 -11.11 12.98
C ALA A 174 -11.16 -12.60 13.31
N GLU A 175 -11.43 -13.50 12.36
CA GLU A 175 -11.19 -14.94 12.49
C GLU A 175 -9.71 -15.23 12.70
N ALA A 176 -8.84 -14.66 11.84
CA ALA A 176 -7.39 -14.85 11.96
C ALA A 176 -6.85 -14.36 13.32
N VAL A 177 -7.31 -13.19 13.78
CA VAL A 177 -6.95 -12.64 15.10
C VAL A 177 -7.46 -13.55 16.24
N GLY A 178 -8.70 -14.07 16.11
CA GLY A 178 -9.30 -14.99 17.09
C GLY A 178 -8.49 -16.26 17.21
N ILE A 179 -8.19 -16.93 16.10
CA ILE A 179 -7.39 -18.15 16.05
C ILE A 179 -5.98 -17.91 16.60
N ALA A 180 -5.33 -16.82 16.18
CA ALA A 180 -3.99 -16.49 16.69
C ALA A 180 -3.99 -16.33 18.22
N ARG A 181 -4.98 -15.63 18.78
CA ARG A 181 -5.13 -15.46 20.23
C ARG A 181 -5.33 -16.81 20.95
N ASP A 182 -6.21 -17.65 20.41
CA ASP A 182 -6.53 -18.95 21.02
C ASP A 182 -5.33 -19.90 20.99
N LEU A 183 -4.51 -19.81 19.96
CA LEU A 183 -3.25 -20.53 19.81
C LEU A 183 -2.05 -19.87 20.53
N ARG A 184 -2.23 -18.71 21.15
CA ARG A 184 -1.16 -17.87 21.74
C ARG A 184 -0.07 -17.50 20.73
N MET A 185 -0.50 -17.20 19.52
CA MET A 185 0.33 -16.80 18.39
C MET A 185 0.15 -15.32 18.05
N ILE A 186 1.02 -14.79 17.22
CA ILE A 186 0.93 -13.40 16.72
C ILE A 186 -0.12 -13.36 15.61
N GLY A 187 -1.15 -12.54 15.78
CA GLY A 187 -2.14 -12.25 14.74
C GLY A 187 -1.66 -11.20 13.74
N PRO A 188 -2.42 -10.94 12.66
CA PRO A 188 -2.09 -9.89 11.71
C PRO A 188 -2.14 -8.52 12.41
N ILE A 189 -1.07 -7.72 12.22
CA ILE A 189 -0.98 -6.38 12.83
C ILE A 189 -1.52 -5.29 11.93
N ALA A 190 -1.64 -5.57 10.64
CA ALA A 190 -2.01 -4.58 9.63
C ALA A 190 -2.84 -5.23 8.52
N GLU A 191 -3.69 -4.40 7.91
CA GLU A 191 -4.36 -4.68 6.65
C GLU A 191 -3.84 -3.70 5.59
N GLN A 192 -3.65 -4.18 4.35
CA GLN A 192 -3.30 -3.36 3.20
C GLN A 192 -4.48 -3.30 2.23
N PRO A 193 -5.42 -2.34 2.40
CA PRO A 193 -6.60 -2.21 1.55
C PRO A 193 -6.41 -1.21 0.43
N PHE A 194 -7.22 -1.34 -0.61
CA PHE A 194 -7.48 -0.29 -1.59
C PHE A 194 -8.28 0.84 -0.94
N TYR A 195 -7.66 2.02 -0.80
CA TYR A 195 -8.30 3.15 -0.12
C TYR A 195 -7.90 4.49 -0.73
N ASN A 196 -8.89 5.29 -1.06
CA ASN A 196 -8.75 6.66 -1.59
C ASN A 196 -10.09 7.40 -1.47
N ILE A 197 -10.11 8.68 -1.85
CA ILE A 197 -11.30 9.54 -1.79
C ILE A 197 -12.55 8.91 -2.42
N LEU A 198 -12.38 8.09 -3.47
CA LEU A 198 -13.49 7.49 -4.24
C LEU A 198 -13.86 6.09 -3.74
N VAL A 199 -13.03 5.45 -2.90
CA VAL A 199 -13.26 4.09 -2.37
C VAL A 199 -12.95 4.08 -0.88
N ARG A 200 -14.00 4.03 -0.04
CA ARG A 200 -13.93 4.29 1.41
C ARG A 200 -14.51 3.17 2.28
N ASP A 201 -15.48 2.42 1.76
CA ASP A 201 -16.39 1.57 2.54
C ASP A 201 -15.68 0.61 3.49
N ARG A 202 -14.61 -0.04 3.02
CA ARG A 202 -13.90 -1.02 3.83
C ARG A 202 -13.18 -0.38 5.01
N VAL A 203 -12.40 0.65 4.74
CA VAL A 203 -11.59 1.32 5.76
C VAL A 203 -12.42 2.14 6.74
N GLU A 204 -13.42 2.87 6.25
CA GLU A 204 -14.22 3.76 7.08
C GLU A 204 -15.46 3.09 7.69
N GLY A 205 -15.94 1.99 7.10
CA GLY A 205 -17.11 1.25 7.54
C GLY A 205 -16.76 -0.09 8.18
N GLN A 206 -16.40 -1.06 7.33
CA GLN A 206 -16.26 -2.46 7.75
C GLN A 206 -15.20 -2.67 8.84
N PHE A 207 -14.10 -1.90 8.84
CA PHE A 207 -12.99 -2.09 9.78
C PHE A 207 -13.13 -1.33 11.10
N GLN A 208 -14.18 -0.54 11.31
CA GLN A 208 -14.32 0.28 12.53
C GLN A 208 -14.16 -0.52 13.82
N ARG A 209 -14.82 -1.66 13.92
CA ARG A 209 -14.72 -2.51 15.11
C ARG A 209 -13.36 -3.19 15.26
N LEU A 210 -12.63 -3.39 14.18
CA LEU A 210 -11.29 -3.97 14.22
C LEU A 210 -10.28 -2.98 14.82
N TYR A 211 -10.40 -1.68 14.52
CA TYR A 211 -9.52 -0.66 15.11
C TYR A 211 -9.62 -0.67 16.64
N GLU A 212 -10.84 -0.67 17.17
CA GLU A 212 -11.10 -0.66 18.60
C GLU A 212 -10.67 -1.97 19.29
N ARG A 213 -11.02 -3.10 18.68
CA ARG A 213 -10.85 -4.41 19.34
C ARG A 213 -9.46 -5.01 19.17
N THR A 214 -8.85 -4.80 18.02
CA THR A 214 -7.57 -5.44 17.66
C THR A 214 -6.44 -4.45 17.54
N GLY A 215 -6.75 -3.15 17.37
CA GLY A 215 -5.77 -2.12 17.07
C GLY A 215 -5.15 -2.32 15.68
N LEU A 216 -5.94 -2.78 14.70
CA LEU A 216 -5.50 -2.99 13.33
C LEU A 216 -4.88 -1.72 12.74
N GLY A 217 -3.70 -1.82 12.13
CA GLY A 217 -3.08 -0.75 11.35
C GLY A 217 -3.48 -0.82 9.88
N ILE A 218 -3.47 0.32 9.20
CA ILE A 218 -3.76 0.37 7.75
C ILE A 218 -2.53 0.87 7.00
N THR A 219 -2.11 0.10 6.00
CA THR A 219 -1.11 0.49 5.00
C THR A 219 -1.78 0.55 3.63
N SER A 220 -2.49 1.65 3.35
CA SER A 220 -3.34 1.73 2.15
C SER A 220 -2.54 1.78 0.85
N PHE A 221 -3.03 1.12 -0.18
CA PHE A 221 -2.47 1.23 -1.53
C PHE A 221 -3.40 1.98 -2.48
N SER A 222 -2.84 2.47 -3.59
CA SER A 222 -3.54 3.25 -4.63
C SER A 222 -4.30 4.48 -4.10
N PRO A 223 -3.65 5.36 -3.32
CA PRO A 223 -4.28 6.58 -2.79
C PRO A 223 -4.75 7.52 -3.90
N LEU A 224 -4.14 7.44 -5.07
CA LEU A 224 -4.50 8.22 -6.26
C LEU A 224 -5.32 7.44 -7.28
N LYS A 225 -5.83 6.25 -6.93
CA LYS A 225 -6.58 5.39 -7.85
C LYS A 225 -5.87 5.27 -9.19
N MET A 226 -4.61 4.79 -9.14
CA MET A 226 -3.73 4.63 -10.31
C MET A 226 -3.50 5.91 -11.12
N GLY A 227 -3.56 7.05 -10.44
CA GLY A 227 -3.34 8.38 -11.01
C GLY A 227 -4.60 9.11 -11.45
N VAL A 228 -5.78 8.53 -11.33
CA VAL A 228 -7.06 9.19 -11.64
C VAL A 228 -7.24 10.44 -10.77
N LEU A 229 -7.03 10.32 -9.48
CA LEU A 229 -7.14 11.43 -8.52
C LEU A 229 -6.06 12.51 -8.65
N SER A 230 -5.04 12.32 -9.50
CA SER A 230 -4.10 13.40 -9.81
C SER A 230 -4.66 14.45 -10.78
N GLY A 231 -5.83 14.20 -11.37
CA GLY A 231 -6.46 15.06 -12.35
C GLY A 231 -5.91 14.93 -13.77
N LYS A 232 -4.84 14.16 -14.01
CA LYS A 232 -4.21 14.03 -15.33
C LYS A 232 -5.10 13.40 -16.40
N TYR A 233 -6.18 12.73 -15.99
CA TYR A 233 -7.18 12.15 -16.90
C TYR A 233 -8.43 13.01 -17.08
N ASN A 234 -8.47 14.21 -16.47
CA ASN A 234 -9.66 15.07 -16.52
C ASN A 234 -10.01 15.52 -17.95
N ASP A 235 -9.01 15.70 -18.80
CA ASP A 235 -9.18 16.27 -20.14
C ASP A 235 -8.87 15.23 -21.24
N ILE A 236 -9.32 13.98 -21.04
CA ILE A 236 -9.17 12.96 -22.08
C ILE A 236 -10.00 13.33 -23.30
N VAL A 237 -9.30 13.51 -24.43
CA VAL A 237 -9.88 13.71 -25.76
C VAL A 237 -9.74 12.38 -26.52
N ASP A 238 -10.76 12.02 -27.30
CA ASP A 238 -10.79 10.83 -28.18
C ASP A 238 -10.64 9.46 -27.46
N GLY A 239 -10.96 9.41 -26.17
CA GLY A 239 -10.95 8.15 -25.41
C GLY A 239 -9.55 7.53 -25.21
N LYS A 240 -8.47 8.30 -25.49
CA LYS A 240 -7.08 7.83 -25.32
C LYS A 240 -6.46 8.38 -24.04
N PRO A 241 -5.71 7.55 -23.30
CA PRO A 241 -4.98 8.05 -22.14
C PRO A 241 -3.92 9.08 -22.56
N PRO A 242 -3.61 10.06 -21.69
CA PRO A 242 -2.54 11.03 -21.94
C PRO A 242 -1.20 10.34 -22.17
N LYS A 243 -0.35 10.95 -23.02
CA LYS A 243 1.05 10.52 -23.18
C LYS A 243 1.75 10.50 -21.82
N ASP A 244 2.67 9.58 -21.64
CA ASP A 244 3.43 9.37 -20.39
C ASP A 244 2.56 9.04 -19.17
N SER A 245 1.29 8.68 -19.36
CA SER A 245 0.46 8.14 -18.30
C SER A 245 0.71 6.63 -18.12
N ARG A 246 0.44 6.13 -16.90
CA ARG A 246 0.53 4.69 -16.63
C ARG A 246 -0.31 3.85 -17.61
N PHE A 247 -1.50 4.32 -17.97
CA PHE A 247 -2.39 3.59 -18.87
C PHE A 247 -1.91 3.61 -20.33
N GLU A 248 -1.08 4.57 -20.70
CA GLU A 248 -0.46 4.60 -22.04
C GLU A 248 0.81 3.75 -22.06
N ALA A 249 1.66 3.88 -21.05
CA ALA A 249 2.98 3.24 -21.02
C ALA A 249 2.93 1.73 -20.75
N SER A 250 1.98 1.27 -19.91
CA SER A 250 1.91 -0.14 -19.52
C SER A 250 1.12 -0.99 -20.50
N LYS A 251 1.61 -2.20 -20.79
CA LYS A 251 1.01 -3.17 -21.73
C LYS A 251 0.44 -4.41 -21.02
N ASP A 252 0.27 -4.35 -19.70
CA ASP A 252 -0.29 -5.45 -18.94
C ASP A 252 -1.83 -5.48 -18.98
N ASN A 253 -2.39 -6.63 -18.64
CA ASN A 253 -3.84 -6.86 -18.64
C ASN A 253 -4.63 -5.86 -17.76
N PHE A 254 -3.99 -5.34 -16.71
CA PHE A 254 -4.63 -4.38 -15.83
C PHE A 254 -4.72 -2.99 -16.49
N ALA A 255 -3.67 -2.55 -17.19
CA ALA A 255 -3.71 -1.33 -17.96
C ALA A 255 -4.71 -1.43 -19.14
N ASP A 256 -4.85 -2.61 -19.76
CA ASP A 256 -5.87 -2.89 -20.77
C ASP A 256 -7.28 -2.76 -20.18
N PHE A 257 -7.52 -3.35 -19.00
CA PHE A 257 -8.78 -3.21 -18.29
C PHE A 257 -9.11 -1.73 -18.00
N MET A 258 -8.14 -0.96 -17.52
CA MET A 258 -8.34 0.47 -17.24
C MET A 258 -8.58 1.29 -18.51
N ARG A 259 -7.88 1.00 -19.61
CA ARG A 259 -8.14 1.61 -20.92
C ARG A 259 -9.56 1.32 -21.40
N GLY A 260 -10.05 0.10 -21.21
CA GLY A 260 -11.42 -0.29 -21.55
C GLY A 260 -12.52 0.44 -20.76
N ARG A 261 -12.17 1.00 -19.58
CA ARG A 261 -13.11 1.82 -18.80
C ARG A 261 -13.26 3.25 -19.32
N ILE A 262 -12.23 3.78 -20.02
CA ILE A 262 -12.24 5.17 -20.50
C ILE A 262 -13.45 5.38 -21.43
N GLY A 263 -14.27 6.37 -21.07
CA GLY A 263 -15.47 6.74 -21.82
C GLY A 263 -16.76 6.01 -21.41
N THR A 264 -16.68 5.00 -20.53
CA THR A 264 -17.90 4.42 -19.91
C THR A 264 -18.61 5.44 -19.01
N ASP A 265 -19.87 5.20 -18.68
CA ASP A 265 -20.64 6.14 -17.84
C ASP A 265 -20.07 6.18 -16.41
N ASP A 266 -19.65 5.05 -15.85
CA ASP A 266 -18.95 4.99 -14.56
C ASP A 266 -17.66 5.82 -14.56
N TRP A 267 -16.89 5.75 -15.66
CA TRP A 267 -15.68 6.56 -15.82
C TRP A 267 -15.99 8.05 -15.86
N LYS A 268 -17.03 8.45 -16.61
CA LYS A 268 -17.45 9.86 -16.71
C LYS A 268 -17.88 10.42 -15.35
N GLU A 269 -18.71 9.65 -14.61
CA GLU A 269 -19.11 10.05 -13.26
C GLU A 269 -17.89 10.20 -12.32
N GLU A 270 -16.96 9.25 -12.38
CA GLU A 270 -15.73 9.29 -11.59
C GLU A 270 -14.87 10.52 -11.93
N ILE A 271 -14.65 10.80 -13.20
CA ILE A 271 -13.86 11.95 -13.66
C ILE A 271 -14.56 13.28 -13.31
N ASP A 272 -15.89 13.35 -13.37
CA ASP A 272 -16.61 14.56 -12.97
C ASP A 272 -16.44 14.86 -11.47
N LYS A 273 -16.43 13.85 -10.60
CA LYS A 273 -16.07 14.03 -9.19
C LYS A 273 -14.63 14.54 -9.05
N VAL A 274 -13.67 13.96 -9.79
CA VAL A 274 -12.26 14.37 -9.75
C VAL A 274 -12.08 15.80 -10.23
N ARG A 275 -12.79 16.24 -11.28
CA ARG A 275 -12.78 17.63 -11.75
C ARG A 275 -13.28 18.61 -10.68
N GLN A 276 -14.35 18.22 -9.95
CA GLN A 276 -14.93 19.03 -8.88
C GLN A 276 -13.99 19.16 -7.66
N LEU A 277 -13.05 18.24 -7.46
CA LEU A 277 -12.02 18.34 -6.41
C LEU A 277 -10.92 19.37 -6.74
N LYS A 278 -10.75 19.74 -8.02
CA LYS A 278 -9.69 20.66 -8.44
C LYS A 278 -9.80 22.04 -7.78
N PRO A 279 -10.97 22.70 -7.71
CA PRO A 279 -11.12 23.99 -7.02
C PRO A 279 -10.70 23.93 -5.53
N ILE A 280 -10.91 22.82 -4.84
CA ILE A 280 -10.46 22.64 -3.45
C ILE A 280 -8.93 22.62 -3.40
N ALA A 281 -8.29 21.87 -4.28
CA ALA A 281 -6.83 21.83 -4.36
C ALA A 281 -6.25 23.21 -4.69
N ASP A 282 -6.83 23.93 -5.66
CA ASP A 282 -6.43 25.28 -6.05
C ASP A 282 -6.56 26.29 -4.88
N LYS A 283 -7.68 26.24 -4.14
CA LYS A 283 -7.94 27.06 -2.94
C LYS A 283 -6.88 26.84 -1.85
N LEU A 284 -6.40 25.60 -1.72
CA LEU A 284 -5.37 25.25 -0.75
C LEU A 284 -3.94 25.50 -1.25
N GLY A 285 -3.76 25.82 -2.54
CA GLY A 285 -2.46 26.04 -3.19
C GLY A 285 -1.66 24.75 -3.33
N ILE A 286 -2.32 23.63 -3.67
CA ILE A 286 -1.73 22.28 -3.75
C ILE A 286 -2.17 21.56 -5.03
N SER A 287 -1.47 20.47 -5.38
CA SER A 287 -1.92 19.60 -6.47
C SER A 287 -3.08 18.67 -6.02
N GLN A 288 -3.89 18.21 -6.99
CA GLN A 288 -4.91 17.19 -6.69
C GLN A 288 -4.29 15.89 -6.15
N ALA A 289 -3.08 15.55 -6.58
CA ALA A 289 -2.35 14.40 -6.04
C ALA A 289 -2.04 14.59 -4.55
N GLN A 290 -1.55 15.76 -4.17
CA GLN A 290 -1.32 16.09 -2.76
C GLN A 290 -2.61 16.05 -1.95
N LEU A 291 -3.71 16.57 -2.49
CA LEU A 291 -5.02 16.50 -1.84
C LEU A 291 -5.43 15.04 -1.57
N GLY A 292 -5.32 14.16 -2.57
CA GLY A 292 -5.69 12.75 -2.43
C GLY A 292 -4.85 12.01 -1.39
N ILE A 293 -3.54 12.24 -1.36
CA ILE A 293 -2.63 11.61 -0.39
C ILE A 293 -2.89 12.15 1.03
N ALA A 294 -2.97 13.47 1.19
CA ALA A 294 -3.24 14.11 2.46
C ALA A 294 -4.60 13.70 3.04
N TRP A 295 -5.61 13.56 2.18
CA TRP A 295 -6.93 13.09 2.58
C TRP A 295 -6.87 11.67 3.17
N CYS A 296 -6.17 10.74 2.54
CA CYS A 296 -5.97 9.39 3.09
C CYS A 296 -5.27 9.46 4.47
N LEU A 297 -4.23 10.28 4.60
CA LEU A 297 -3.47 10.43 5.83
C LEU A 297 -4.21 11.18 6.95
N LYS A 298 -5.29 11.91 6.60
CA LYS A 298 -6.16 12.57 7.57
C LYS A 298 -6.97 11.57 8.40
N ASN A 299 -7.21 10.37 7.88
CA ASN A 299 -7.80 9.27 8.64
C ASN A 299 -6.80 8.77 9.69
N PRO A 300 -7.11 8.84 11.00
CA PRO A 300 -6.18 8.46 12.06
C PRO A 300 -5.84 6.96 12.07
N ASN A 301 -6.68 6.12 11.46
CA ASN A 301 -6.44 4.68 11.37
C ASN A 301 -5.46 4.31 10.23
N VAL A 302 -5.21 5.22 9.29
CA VAL A 302 -4.24 5.02 8.22
C VAL A 302 -2.84 5.30 8.75
N THR A 303 -2.06 4.25 8.90
CA THR A 303 -0.68 4.34 9.39
C THR A 303 0.26 4.84 8.29
N SER A 304 0.14 4.27 7.08
CA SER A 304 0.97 4.62 5.93
C SER A 304 0.16 4.56 4.64
N VAL A 305 0.49 5.46 3.73
CA VAL A 305 -0.05 5.49 2.37
C VAL A 305 1.06 5.05 1.42
N ILE A 306 0.86 3.92 0.77
CA ILE A 306 1.82 3.37 -0.19
C ILE A 306 1.61 4.03 -1.54
N THR A 307 2.64 4.74 -2.01
CA THR A 307 2.66 5.43 -3.30
C THR A 307 3.66 4.79 -4.25
N GLY A 308 3.43 4.90 -5.55
CA GLY A 308 4.41 4.55 -6.57
C GLY A 308 5.04 5.81 -7.16
N ALA A 309 6.31 5.75 -7.53
CA ALA A 309 7.00 6.79 -8.26
C ALA A 309 7.84 6.20 -9.38
N SER A 310 7.73 6.77 -10.57
CA SER A 310 8.57 6.43 -11.72
C SER A 310 9.68 7.46 -11.97
N ARG A 311 9.62 8.60 -11.28
CA ARG A 311 10.63 9.67 -11.31
C ARG A 311 10.81 10.24 -9.91
N PRO A 312 12.05 10.58 -9.50
CA PRO A 312 12.35 11.08 -8.16
C PRO A 312 11.57 12.32 -7.73
N GLU A 313 11.28 13.24 -8.68
CA GLU A 313 10.57 14.50 -8.41
C GLU A 313 9.13 14.27 -7.91
N GLN A 314 8.51 13.15 -8.30
CA GLN A 314 7.18 12.79 -7.83
C GLN A 314 7.16 12.53 -6.31
N LEU A 315 8.28 12.12 -5.74
CA LEU A 315 8.39 11.88 -4.30
C LEU A 315 8.46 13.19 -3.50
N ASP A 316 9.04 14.25 -4.06
CA ASP A 316 9.00 15.57 -3.43
C ASP A 316 7.56 16.08 -3.31
N ASP A 317 6.77 15.95 -4.38
CA ASP A 317 5.35 16.33 -4.40
C ASP A 317 4.54 15.45 -3.42
N THR A 318 4.79 14.15 -3.43
CA THR A 318 4.15 13.18 -2.53
C THR A 318 4.42 13.49 -1.06
N VAL A 319 5.68 13.72 -0.68
CA VAL A 319 6.07 14.00 0.72
C VAL A 319 5.59 15.38 1.16
N ALA A 320 5.50 16.35 0.25
CA ALA A 320 4.91 17.67 0.55
C ALA A 320 3.46 17.58 1.04
N SER A 321 2.73 16.48 0.75
CA SER A 321 1.38 16.22 1.27
C SER A 321 1.31 16.21 2.80
N LEU A 322 2.41 15.89 3.49
CA LEU A 322 2.46 15.89 4.95
C LEU A 322 2.28 17.29 5.54
N LYS A 323 2.73 18.34 4.82
CA LYS A 323 2.68 19.74 5.28
C LYS A 323 1.29 20.37 5.20
N ILE A 324 0.34 19.66 4.58
CA ILE A 324 -1.02 20.17 4.36
C ILE A 324 -2.09 19.45 5.17
N LEU A 325 -1.70 18.49 6.01
CA LEU A 325 -2.66 17.76 6.84
C LEU A 325 -3.51 18.69 7.71
N ASP A 326 -2.91 19.75 8.25
CA ASP A 326 -3.63 20.73 9.10
C ASP A 326 -4.53 21.69 8.28
N LYS A 327 -4.28 21.81 6.96
CA LYS A 327 -5.14 22.61 6.06
C LYS A 327 -6.44 21.89 5.70
N LEU A 328 -6.50 20.56 5.86
CA LEU A 328 -7.73 19.79 5.69
C LEU A 328 -8.60 19.94 6.93
N THR A 329 -9.26 21.10 7.02
CA THR A 329 -10.22 21.41 8.11
C THR A 329 -11.50 20.57 7.97
N PRO A 330 -12.35 20.48 9.01
CA PRO A 330 -13.65 19.81 8.91
C PRO A 330 -14.51 20.31 7.74
N GLU A 331 -14.47 21.64 7.47
CA GLU A 331 -15.23 22.27 6.38
C GLU A 331 -14.73 21.79 5.01
N ILE A 332 -13.41 21.69 4.82
CA ILE A 332 -12.82 21.15 3.57
C ILE A 332 -13.16 19.67 3.42
N MET A 333 -13.13 18.90 4.50
CA MET A 333 -13.52 17.48 4.45
C MET A 333 -14.99 17.31 4.08
N GLU A 334 -15.89 18.15 4.60
CA GLU A 334 -17.30 18.13 4.26
C GLU A 334 -17.56 18.59 2.81
N GLU A 335 -16.78 19.55 2.29
CA GLU A 335 -16.82 19.96 0.88
C GLU A 335 -16.44 18.77 -0.04
N ILE A 336 -15.40 17.99 0.33
CA ILE A 336 -15.02 16.76 -0.39
C ILE A 336 -16.14 15.72 -0.31
N ASP A 337 -16.72 15.49 0.86
CA ASP A 337 -17.81 14.53 1.07
C ASP A 337 -19.05 14.88 0.21
N THR A 338 -19.37 16.18 0.09
CA THR A 338 -20.47 16.68 -0.74
C THR A 338 -20.27 16.39 -2.22
N ILE A 339 -19.02 16.48 -2.71
CA ILE A 339 -18.65 16.17 -4.10
C ILE A 339 -18.70 14.66 -4.35
N THR A 340 -18.10 13.90 -3.48
CA THR A 340 -17.90 12.45 -3.71
C THR A 340 -19.15 11.61 -3.43
N LYS A 341 -19.99 12.06 -2.48
CA LYS A 341 -21.26 11.43 -2.08
C LYS A 341 -21.09 9.95 -1.66
N ASN A 342 -19.96 9.64 -1.06
CA ASN A 342 -19.60 8.28 -0.65
C ASN A 342 -19.13 8.22 0.81
N LYS A 343 -19.45 9.22 1.62
CA LYS A 343 -19.21 9.19 3.05
C LYS A 343 -19.91 8.00 3.67
N VAL A 344 -19.18 7.23 4.47
CA VAL A 344 -19.71 6.03 5.11
C VAL A 344 -20.47 6.45 6.36
N GLU A 345 -21.73 6.06 6.45
CA GLU A 345 -22.52 6.19 7.66
C GLU A 345 -22.23 5.00 8.57
N LEU A 346 -21.86 5.28 9.81
CA LEU A 346 -21.57 4.26 10.79
C LEU A 346 -22.83 3.93 11.60
N ASP A 347 -23.01 2.65 11.89
CA ASP A 347 -24.02 2.24 12.85
C ASP A 347 -23.74 2.90 14.21
N PRO A 348 -24.78 3.39 14.92
CA PRO A 348 -24.59 3.94 16.23
C PRO A 348 -24.03 2.88 17.20
N ALA A 349 -23.17 3.28 18.10
CA ALA A 349 -22.55 2.39 19.08
C ALA A 349 -23.62 1.66 19.95
N ARG A 350 -24.77 2.28 20.11
CA ARG A 350 -25.95 1.72 20.78
C ARG A 350 -27.21 2.26 20.09
N GLN A 351 -28.12 1.36 19.75
CA GLN A 351 -29.46 1.78 19.35
C GLN A 351 -30.21 2.30 20.56
N SER A 352 -30.81 3.50 20.46
CA SER A 352 -31.62 4.12 21.50
C SER A 352 -33.03 3.55 21.50
#